data_255900ce2e93f3cea41fa4dfe87fe1a5
#
_entry.id   255900ce2e93f3cea41fa4dfe87fe1a5
#
_cell.length_a   1.000
_cell.length_b   1.000
_cell.length_c   1.000
_cell.angle_alpha   90.00
_cell.angle_beta   90.00
_cell.angle_gamma   90.00
#
_symmetry.space_group_name_H-M   'P 1'
#
loop_
_entity.id
_entity.type
_entity.pdbx_description
1 polymer ?
#
loop_
_entity_poly.entity_id
_entity_poly.type
_entity_poly.pdbx_seq_one_letter_code
_entity_poly.pdbx_strand_id
1 'polypeptide(L)'
;MTLADSEIEYIEGILGRKMNELEEGMLDVMFSEHCSYKSSRPFLRAFPTEGENIILGPGDDAGLVSVTDKYALAVGMESHNHPSAIEPYGGAGTGIGGILRDIISMGAITHSVKAFDISMRIKK
;
A
#
# COMPACT_ATOMS: atom_id res chain seq x y z
N MET A 1 6.15 -17.55 -8.94
CA MET A 1 6.03 -16.50 -9.97
C MET A 1 4.67 -15.87 -9.94
N THR A 2 4.64 -14.55 -9.87
CA THR A 2 3.39 -13.77 -9.93
C THR A 2 3.24 -13.04 -11.27
N LEU A 3 4.29 -13.05 -12.11
CA LEU A 3 4.23 -12.52 -13.47
C LEU A 3 3.30 -13.37 -14.34
N ALA A 4 2.35 -12.71 -15.00
CA ALA A 4 1.51 -13.34 -16.01
C ALA A 4 2.28 -13.49 -17.34
N ASP A 5 1.88 -14.44 -18.19
CA ASP A 5 2.54 -14.65 -19.48
C ASP A 5 2.60 -13.37 -20.33
N SER A 6 1.53 -12.57 -20.34
CA SER A 6 1.49 -11.28 -21.03
C SER A 6 2.44 -10.22 -20.46
N GLU A 7 2.75 -10.28 -19.16
CA GLU A 7 3.74 -9.40 -18.53
C GLU A 7 5.15 -9.83 -18.91
N ILE A 8 5.40 -11.13 -18.97
CA ILE A 8 6.66 -11.70 -19.44
C ILE A 8 6.93 -11.28 -20.90
N GLU A 9 5.95 -11.46 -21.77
CA GLU A 9 6.06 -11.04 -23.18
C GLU A 9 6.35 -9.54 -23.31
N TYR A 10 5.66 -8.71 -22.54
CA TYR A 10 5.86 -7.26 -22.52
C TYR A 10 7.28 -6.90 -22.10
N ILE A 11 7.77 -7.49 -20.99
CA ILE A 11 9.11 -7.22 -20.46
C ILE A 11 10.19 -7.68 -21.41
N GLU A 12 10.09 -8.90 -21.92
CA GLU A 12 11.05 -9.48 -22.88
C GLU A 12 11.06 -8.71 -24.20
N GLY A 13 9.91 -8.18 -24.61
CA GLY A 13 9.81 -7.28 -25.76
C GLY A 13 10.60 -5.97 -25.58
N ILE A 14 10.58 -5.38 -24.38
CA ILE A 14 11.38 -4.19 -24.05
C ILE A 14 12.88 -4.53 -23.98
N LEU A 15 13.23 -5.65 -23.36
CA LEU A 15 14.61 -6.08 -23.21
C LEU A 15 15.25 -6.55 -24.51
N GLY A 16 14.44 -6.96 -25.51
CA GLY A 16 14.88 -7.59 -26.75
C GLY A 16 15.51 -8.98 -26.55
N ARG A 17 15.32 -9.58 -25.38
CA ARG A 17 15.83 -10.89 -24.98
C ARG A 17 15.02 -11.46 -23.82
N LYS A 18 15.24 -12.72 -23.50
CA LYS A 18 14.68 -13.33 -22.30
C LYS A 18 15.29 -12.72 -21.04
N MET A 19 14.49 -12.62 -19.99
CA MET A 19 14.95 -12.25 -18.66
C MET A 19 15.94 -13.29 -18.13
N ASN A 20 16.93 -12.84 -17.37
CA ASN A 20 17.72 -13.71 -16.52
C ASN A 20 17.02 -13.89 -15.17
N GLU A 21 17.51 -14.84 -14.36
CA GLU A 21 16.90 -15.21 -13.07
C GLU A 21 16.82 -14.03 -12.07
N LEU A 22 17.82 -13.15 -12.07
CA LEU A 22 17.80 -11.95 -11.21
C LEU A 22 16.75 -10.93 -11.67
N GLU A 23 16.70 -10.66 -12.98
CA GLU A 23 15.71 -9.75 -13.56
C GLU A 23 14.29 -10.27 -13.35
N GLU A 24 14.09 -11.56 -13.51
CA GLU A 24 12.80 -12.21 -13.24
C GLU A 24 12.37 -12.01 -11.79
N GLY A 25 13.27 -12.27 -10.82
CA GLY A 25 12.97 -12.06 -9.40
C GLY A 25 12.66 -10.60 -9.06
N MET A 26 13.42 -9.66 -9.60
CA MET A 26 13.18 -8.22 -9.38
C MET A 26 11.86 -7.76 -9.98
N LEU A 27 11.58 -8.16 -11.20
CA LEU A 27 10.37 -7.75 -11.93
C LEU A 27 9.11 -8.44 -11.39
N ASP A 28 9.23 -9.68 -10.90
CA ASP A 28 8.15 -10.36 -10.19
C ASP A 28 7.64 -9.54 -8.99
N VAL A 29 8.56 -8.96 -8.21
CA VAL A 29 8.21 -8.06 -7.10
C VAL A 29 7.61 -6.75 -7.61
N MET A 30 8.21 -6.11 -8.61
CA MET A 30 7.75 -4.83 -9.15
C MET A 30 6.37 -4.91 -9.79
N PHE A 31 6.05 -6.04 -10.43
CA PHE A 31 4.75 -6.32 -11.02
C PHE A 31 3.76 -7.00 -10.06
N SER A 32 4.16 -7.22 -8.80
CA SER A 32 3.24 -7.73 -7.78
C SER A 32 2.10 -6.75 -7.48
N GLU A 33 1.01 -7.24 -6.93
CA GLU A 33 -0.10 -6.38 -6.49
C GLU A 33 0.35 -5.31 -5.49
N HIS A 34 1.31 -5.64 -4.63
CA HIS A 34 1.85 -4.72 -3.62
C HIS A 34 2.50 -3.47 -4.25
N CYS A 35 3.30 -3.65 -5.31
CA CYS A 35 4.01 -2.54 -5.93
C CYS A 35 3.24 -1.89 -7.10
N SER A 36 2.50 -2.68 -7.87
CA SER A 36 1.85 -2.21 -9.10
C SER A 36 0.37 -1.87 -8.97
N TYR A 37 -0.30 -2.38 -7.93
CA TYR A 37 -1.75 -2.27 -7.75
C TYR A 37 -2.55 -2.75 -8.96
N LYS A 38 -2.01 -3.72 -9.72
CA LYS A 38 -2.55 -4.13 -11.02
C LYS A 38 -3.98 -4.64 -10.97
N SER A 39 -4.36 -5.31 -9.87
CA SER A 39 -5.71 -5.84 -9.68
C SER A 39 -6.64 -4.86 -8.94
N SER A 40 -6.11 -4.10 -7.98
CA SER A 40 -6.90 -3.21 -7.14
C SER A 40 -7.10 -1.80 -7.72
N ARG A 41 -6.25 -1.38 -8.66
CA ARG A 41 -6.31 -0.04 -9.26
C ARG A 41 -7.68 0.38 -9.80
N PRO A 42 -8.47 -0.48 -10.48
CA PRO A 42 -9.80 -0.11 -10.92
C PRO A 42 -10.76 0.21 -9.76
N PHE A 43 -10.62 -0.50 -8.64
CA PHE A 43 -11.42 -0.28 -7.44
C PHE A 43 -10.98 0.99 -6.71
N LEU A 44 -9.68 1.23 -6.60
CA LEU A 44 -9.13 2.45 -6.00
C LEU A 44 -9.59 3.71 -6.74
N ARG A 45 -9.68 3.65 -8.07
CA ARG A 45 -10.21 4.76 -8.89
C ARG A 45 -11.69 5.05 -8.69
N ALA A 46 -12.45 4.13 -8.11
CA ALA A 46 -13.86 4.32 -7.81
C ALA A 46 -14.10 5.10 -6.50
N PHE A 47 -13.08 5.27 -5.65
CA PHE A 47 -13.20 6.10 -4.46
C PHE A 47 -13.24 7.58 -4.81
N PRO A 48 -14.01 8.40 -4.07
CA PRO A 48 -13.95 9.84 -4.21
C PRO A 48 -12.57 10.35 -3.76
N THR A 49 -11.83 10.92 -4.67
CA THR A 49 -10.46 11.44 -4.45
C THR A 49 -10.38 12.96 -4.51
N GLU A 50 -11.50 13.61 -4.78
CA GLU A 50 -11.62 15.06 -4.89
C GLU A 50 -12.74 15.56 -3.98
N GLY A 51 -12.59 16.77 -3.45
CA GLY A 51 -13.57 17.40 -2.59
C GLY A 51 -13.05 18.70 -1.96
N GLU A 52 -13.95 19.54 -1.48
CA GLU A 52 -13.61 20.86 -0.93
C GLU A 52 -12.57 20.82 0.20
N ASN A 53 -12.57 19.75 0.99
CA ASN A 53 -11.66 19.59 2.13
C ASN A 53 -10.43 18.72 1.82
N ILE A 54 -10.31 18.18 0.60
CA ILE A 54 -9.16 17.35 0.23
C ILE A 54 -8.03 18.27 -0.24
N ILE A 55 -6.92 18.25 0.50
CA ILE A 55 -5.70 18.97 0.14
C ILE A 55 -4.81 18.10 -0.74
N LEU A 56 -4.70 16.83 -0.40
CA LEU A 56 -3.89 15.85 -1.11
C LEU A 56 -4.63 14.51 -1.14
N GLY A 57 -4.90 14.03 -2.34
CA GLY A 57 -5.50 12.73 -2.59
C GLY A 57 -4.46 11.61 -2.71
N PRO A 58 -4.85 10.45 -3.27
CA PRO A 58 -3.95 9.32 -3.48
C PRO A 58 -2.77 9.66 -4.39
N GLY A 59 -1.59 9.13 -4.06
CA GLY A 59 -0.36 9.29 -4.84
C GLY A 59 0.87 9.58 -4.00
N ASP A 60 0.66 9.95 -2.74
CA ASP A 60 1.70 10.16 -1.72
C ASP A 60 1.52 9.18 -0.56
N ASP A 61 2.37 9.29 0.46
CA ASP A 61 2.41 8.35 1.59
C ASP A 61 1.14 8.40 2.45
N ALA A 62 0.50 9.57 2.54
CA ALA A 62 -0.78 9.73 3.25
C ALA A 62 -1.66 10.80 2.60
N GLY A 63 -2.97 10.66 2.76
CA GLY A 63 -3.93 11.68 2.36
C GLY A 63 -3.94 12.88 3.32
N LEU A 64 -4.18 14.09 2.81
CA LEU A 64 -4.34 15.30 3.61
C LEU A 64 -5.74 15.87 3.48
N VAL A 65 -6.41 16.07 4.61
CA VAL A 65 -7.75 16.64 4.67
C VAL A 65 -7.75 17.90 5.53
N SER A 66 -8.29 18.98 5.01
CA SER A 66 -8.46 20.24 5.76
C SER A 66 -9.47 20.05 6.89
N VAL A 67 -9.11 20.49 8.08
CA VAL A 67 -10.00 20.49 9.24
C VAL A 67 -10.40 21.92 9.60
N THR A 68 -9.49 22.87 9.44
CA THR A 68 -9.71 24.30 9.61
C THR A 68 -8.81 25.05 8.62
N ASP A 69 -8.95 26.36 8.54
CA ASP A 69 -8.09 27.21 7.73
C ASP A 69 -6.58 27.08 8.05
N LYS A 70 -6.24 26.56 9.22
CA LYS A 70 -4.86 26.47 9.75
C LYS A 70 -4.36 25.05 9.92
N TYR A 71 -5.23 24.07 9.99
CA TYR A 71 -4.89 22.69 10.32
C TYR A 71 -5.44 21.71 9.31
N ALA A 72 -4.59 20.79 8.92
CA ALA A 72 -4.93 19.62 8.14
C ALA A 72 -4.68 18.34 8.93
N LEU A 73 -5.40 17.28 8.61
CA LEU A 73 -5.22 15.94 9.14
C LEU A 73 -4.56 15.08 8.08
N ALA A 74 -3.42 14.47 8.40
CA ALA A 74 -2.83 13.41 7.61
C ALA A 74 -3.46 12.07 8.00
N VAL A 75 -3.94 11.32 7.03
CA VAL A 75 -4.64 10.05 7.23
C VAL A 75 -4.00 8.99 6.38
N GLY A 76 -3.51 7.94 7.02
CA GLY A 76 -3.04 6.71 6.40
C GLY A 76 -3.79 5.50 6.93
N MET A 77 -3.95 4.49 6.10
CA MET A 77 -4.56 3.22 6.47
C MET A 77 -3.90 2.09 5.70
N GLU A 78 -3.51 1.04 6.41
CA GLU A 78 -3.00 -0.17 5.78
C GLU A 78 -3.52 -1.44 6.47
N SER A 79 -3.37 -2.58 5.80
CA SER A 79 -3.64 -3.89 6.35
C SER A 79 -2.35 -4.71 6.42
N HIS A 80 -2.11 -5.40 7.54
CA HIS A 80 -0.96 -6.28 7.77
C HIS A 80 -1.45 -7.70 8.07
N ASN A 81 -2.29 -8.25 7.19
CA ASN A 81 -3.05 -9.47 7.44
C ASN A 81 -2.18 -10.74 7.57
N HIS A 82 -1.34 -11.04 6.58
CA HIS A 82 -0.53 -12.26 6.59
C HIS A 82 0.53 -12.27 7.69
N PRO A 83 1.37 -11.23 7.87
CA PRO A 83 2.31 -11.19 8.98
C PRO A 83 1.62 -11.30 10.33
N SER A 84 0.50 -10.62 10.54
CA SER A 84 -0.25 -10.66 11.80
C SER A 84 -0.95 -12.01 12.03
N ALA A 85 -1.30 -12.75 10.97
CA ALA A 85 -1.87 -14.09 11.10
C ALA A 85 -0.83 -15.12 11.57
N ILE A 86 0.44 -14.92 11.23
CA ILE A 86 1.54 -15.83 11.57
C ILE A 86 2.17 -15.44 12.92
N GLU A 87 2.51 -14.16 13.07
CA GLU A 87 3.14 -13.61 14.27
C GLU A 87 2.47 -12.27 14.60
N PRO A 88 1.41 -12.28 15.43
CA PRO A 88 0.55 -11.11 15.68
C PRO A 88 1.28 -9.91 16.25
N TYR A 89 2.22 -10.12 17.17
CA TYR A 89 2.94 -9.02 17.83
C TYR A 89 3.86 -8.28 16.86
N GLY A 90 4.71 -9.01 16.14
CA GLY A 90 5.61 -8.41 15.15
C GLY A 90 4.85 -7.85 13.94
N GLY A 91 3.78 -8.52 13.52
CA GLY A 91 2.90 -8.05 12.47
C GLY A 91 2.23 -6.71 12.81
N ALA A 92 1.69 -6.60 14.02
CA ALA A 92 1.11 -5.35 14.52
C ALA A 92 2.17 -4.25 14.65
N GLY A 93 3.35 -4.57 15.16
CA GLY A 93 4.48 -3.63 15.28
C GLY A 93 4.91 -3.08 13.92
N THR A 94 5.00 -3.93 12.90
CA THR A 94 5.36 -3.54 11.55
C THR A 94 4.27 -2.67 10.90
N GLY A 95 2.99 -3.04 11.06
CA GLY A 95 1.87 -2.26 10.54
C GLY A 95 1.81 -0.86 11.15
N ILE A 96 1.95 -0.75 12.48
CA ILE A 96 2.01 0.54 13.17
C ILE A 96 3.23 1.34 12.70
N GLY A 97 4.40 0.71 12.59
CA GLY A 97 5.62 1.36 12.14
C GLY A 97 5.53 1.92 10.73
N GLY A 98 4.89 1.20 9.79
CA GLY A 98 4.63 1.65 8.42
C GLY A 98 3.79 2.91 8.40
N ILE A 99 2.63 2.89 9.04
CA ILE A 99 1.74 4.07 9.10
C ILE A 99 2.40 5.28 9.79
N LEU A 100 3.17 5.04 10.85
CA LEU A 100 3.91 6.13 11.50
C LEU A 100 4.91 6.78 10.55
N ARG A 101 5.61 6.01 9.74
CA ARG A 101 6.55 6.53 8.75
C ARG A 101 5.85 7.36 7.68
N ASP A 102 4.72 6.87 7.17
CA ASP A 102 3.93 7.58 6.17
C ASP A 102 3.47 8.95 6.70
N ILE A 103 2.94 9.00 7.91
CA ILE A 103 2.50 10.26 8.53
C ILE A 103 3.66 11.22 8.78
N ILE A 104 4.80 10.71 9.24
CA ILE A 104 6.01 11.53 9.50
C ILE A 104 6.61 12.04 8.19
N SER A 105 6.62 11.24 7.12
CA SER A 105 7.13 11.65 5.82
C SER A 105 6.35 12.83 5.22
N MET A 106 5.05 12.91 5.54
CA MET A 106 4.19 14.07 5.21
C MET A 106 4.46 15.32 6.05
N GLY A 107 5.42 15.28 6.98
CA GLY A 107 5.73 16.37 7.90
C GLY A 107 4.71 16.53 9.03
N ALA A 108 3.84 15.57 9.24
CA ALA A 108 2.82 15.60 10.29
C ALA A 108 3.30 14.93 11.58
N ILE A 109 2.67 15.34 12.71
CA ILE A 109 2.88 14.70 14.01
C ILE A 109 1.76 13.70 14.26
N THR A 110 2.13 12.47 14.61
CA THR A 110 1.14 11.44 14.90
C THR A 110 0.46 11.68 16.23
N HIS A 111 -0.85 11.91 16.19
CA HIS A 111 -1.67 12.10 17.39
C HIS A 111 -2.38 10.82 17.86
N SER A 112 -2.73 9.94 16.93
CA SER A 112 -3.46 8.71 17.25
C SER A 112 -3.15 7.62 16.23
N VAL A 113 -2.86 6.43 16.72
CA VAL A 113 -2.81 5.19 15.96
C VAL A 113 -3.83 4.23 16.54
N LYS A 114 -4.72 3.71 15.71
CA LYS A 114 -5.68 2.68 16.13
C LYS A 114 -5.40 1.42 15.33
N ALA A 115 -4.95 0.38 16.01
CA ALA A 115 -4.90 -0.96 15.44
C ALA A 115 -6.22 -1.68 15.74
N PHE A 116 -6.88 -2.16 14.68
CA PHE A 116 -8.03 -3.05 14.80
C PHE A 116 -7.56 -4.46 14.44
N ASP A 117 -7.42 -5.32 15.43
CA ASP A 117 -7.19 -6.74 15.20
C ASP A 117 -8.56 -7.43 15.06
N ILE A 118 -8.93 -7.73 13.82
CA ILE A 118 -10.08 -8.60 13.54
C ILE A 118 -9.55 -10.04 13.44
N SER A 119 -9.25 -10.65 14.57
CA SER A 119 -8.99 -12.09 14.62
C SER A 119 -10.29 -12.85 14.36
N MET A 120 -10.56 -13.21 13.12
CA MET A 120 -11.61 -14.17 12.81
C MET A 120 -11.14 -15.55 13.25
N ARG A 121 -11.60 -16.00 14.42
CA ARG A 121 -11.54 -17.43 14.78
C ARG A 121 -12.48 -18.18 13.84
N ILE A 122 -11.93 -18.81 12.82
CA ILE A 122 -12.63 -19.85 12.09
C ILE A 122 -12.74 -21.03 13.05
N LYS A 123 -13.93 -21.23 13.62
CA LYS A 123 -14.24 -22.49 14.31
C LYS A 123 -14.19 -23.61 13.28
N LYS A 124 -13.27 -24.57 13.48
CA LYS A 124 -13.29 -25.86 12.78
C LYS A 124 -14.51 -26.65 13.19
#